data_8b797d12529ca582f48da6b9361692f7
#
_entry.id   8b797d12529ca582f48da6b9361692f7
#
_cell.length_a   1.000
_cell.length_b   1.000
_cell.length_c   1.000
_cell.angle_alpha   90.00
_cell.angle_beta   90.00
_cell.angle_gamma   90.00
#
_symmetry.space_group_name_H-M   'P 1'
#
loop_
_entity.id
_entity.type
_entity.pdbx_description
1 polymer ?
#
loop_
_entity_poly.entity_id
_entity_poly.type
_entity_poly.pdbx_seq_one_letter_code
_entity_poly.pdbx_strand_id
1 'polypeptide(L)'
;QGVTMIQADAEHVYRAEVARLFDTELEVIAGANELLASINVPMCVVSNGPVKKMQHSLGKLNMLHYFPEKLFSGYDIQRWKPDPALMFHAAKAMNVNVENCILVDDSSAGAQSGIDAGMEVFYFCADPHNKPIVHPKVTTFTELAQLPALWKARGWKITR
;
A
#
# COMPACT_ATOMS: atom_id res chain seq x y z
N GLN A 1 2.42 -4.55 6.19
CA GLN A 1 3.35 -3.55 5.68
C GLN A 1 2.99 -3.20 4.25
N GLY A 2 2.84 -1.95 3.96
CA GLY A 2 2.46 -1.56 2.63
C GLY A 2 2.65 -0.09 2.36
N VAL A 3 2.54 0.24 1.09
CA VAL A 3 2.59 1.59 0.59
C VAL A 3 1.17 2.00 0.23
N THR A 4 0.68 3.08 0.80
CA THR A 4 -0.67 3.58 0.54
C THR A 4 -0.58 4.88 -0.23
N MET A 5 -1.29 4.96 -1.33
CA MET A 5 -1.54 6.20 -2.05
C MET A 5 -2.91 6.71 -1.66
N ILE A 6 -2.98 7.99 -1.31
CA ILE A 6 -4.22 8.62 -0.90
C ILE A 6 -4.51 9.80 -1.82
N GLN A 7 -5.72 9.84 -2.31
CA GLN A 7 -6.16 10.85 -3.25
C GLN A 7 -7.40 11.53 -2.71
N ALA A 8 -7.42 12.85 -2.72
CA ALA A 8 -8.55 13.63 -2.28
C ALA A 8 -9.69 13.61 -3.31
N ASP A 9 -10.85 14.06 -2.90
CA ASP A 9 -12.06 14.16 -3.71
C ASP A 9 -12.55 12.78 -4.16
N ALA A 10 -12.94 12.63 -5.38
CA ALA A 10 -13.38 11.36 -5.94
C ALA A 10 -12.22 10.47 -6.37
N GLU A 11 -11.01 10.94 -6.19
CA GLU A 11 -9.84 10.18 -6.55
C GLU A 11 -9.51 9.17 -5.46
N HIS A 12 -8.63 8.25 -5.77
CA HIS A 12 -8.36 7.12 -4.90
C HIS A 12 -6.93 7.11 -4.40
N VAL A 13 -6.75 6.48 -3.26
CA VAL A 13 -5.45 6.26 -2.67
C VAL A 13 -5.17 4.78 -2.72
N TYR A 14 -3.94 4.40 -2.92
CA TYR A 14 -3.56 3.01 -2.81
C TYR A 14 -2.28 2.85 -2.00
N ARG A 15 -2.03 1.63 -1.56
CA ARG A 15 -0.80 1.24 -0.90
C ARG A 15 -0.17 0.07 -1.61
N ALA A 16 1.17 0.07 -1.68
CA ALA A 16 1.93 -1.04 -2.20
C ALA A 16 2.77 -1.65 -1.07
N GLU A 17 2.92 -2.95 -1.07
CA GLU A 17 3.69 -3.71 -0.07
C GLU A 17 5.19 -3.66 -0.39
N VAL A 18 5.71 -2.45 -0.61
CA VAL A 18 7.08 -2.27 -1.05
C VAL A 18 8.07 -2.46 0.11
N ALA A 19 7.77 -1.85 1.25
CA ALA A 19 8.70 -1.85 2.38
C ALA A 19 8.96 -3.25 2.92
N ARG A 20 7.92 -4.08 3.02
CA ARG A 20 8.06 -5.43 3.55
C ARG A 20 8.93 -6.31 2.67
N LEU A 21 8.75 -6.22 1.36
CA LEU A 21 9.53 -7.01 0.41
C LEU A 21 11.01 -6.66 0.46
N PHE A 22 11.31 -5.39 0.68
CA PHE A 22 12.68 -4.92 0.78
C PHE A 22 13.34 -5.32 2.09
N ASP A 23 12.57 -5.37 3.19
CA ASP A 23 13.07 -5.70 4.51
C ASP A 23 13.66 -7.10 4.56
N THR A 24 13.14 -8.04 3.77
CA THR A 24 13.60 -9.43 3.82
C THR A 24 14.77 -9.69 2.90
N GLU A 25 14.71 -9.24 1.66
CA GLU A 25 15.67 -9.63 0.63
C GLU A 25 16.61 -8.50 0.22
N LEU A 26 16.30 -7.26 0.57
CA LEU A 26 17.02 -6.08 0.09
C LEU A 26 17.06 -6.02 -1.44
N GLU A 27 16.12 -6.68 -2.08
CA GLU A 27 15.99 -6.71 -3.53
C GLU A 27 14.87 -5.80 -3.98
N VAL A 28 15.05 -5.20 -5.16
CA VAL A 28 14.01 -4.39 -5.77
C VAL A 28 12.99 -5.32 -6.43
N ILE A 29 11.75 -5.22 -6.01
CA ILE A 29 10.68 -5.98 -6.65
C ILE A 29 10.49 -5.44 -8.07
N ALA A 30 10.39 -6.34 -9.03
CA ALA A 30 10.24 -5.96 -10.44
C ALA A 30 9.05 -5.02 -10.62
N GLY A 31 9.32 -3.85 -11.19
CA GLY A 31 8.32 -2.85 -11.46
C GLY A 31 8.03 -1.88 -10.31
N ALA A 32 8.62 -2.06 -9.12
CA ALA A 32 8.32 -1.20 -7.98
C ALA A 32 8.72 0.25 -8.21
N ASN A 33 9.94 0.48 -8.68
CA ASN A 33 10.43 1.84 -8.90
C ASN A 33 9.64 2.53 -10.02
N GLU A 34 9.40 1.83 -11.11
CA GLU A 34 8.64 2.36 -12.23
C GLU A 34 7.20 2.68 -11.83
N LEU A 35 6.60 1.81 -11.01
CA LEU A 35 5.25 2.04 -10.51
C LEU A 35 5.19 3.29 -9.65
N LEU A 36 6.07 3.41 -8.65
CA LEU A 36 6.07 4.56 -7.74
C LEU A 36 6.32 5.86 -8.50
N ALA A 37 7.23 5.85 -9.48
CA ALA A 37 7.53 7.03 -10.29
C ALA A 37 6.35 7.45 -11.16
N SER A 38 5.47 6.52 -11.52
CA SER A 38 4.32 6.80 -12.39
C SER A 38 3.10 7.32 -11.64
N ILE A 39 3.07 7.18 -10.31
CA ILE A 39 1.91 7.56 -9.51
C ILE A 39 1.86 9.08 -9.35
N ASN A 40 0.70 9.66 -9.63
CA ASN A 40 0.49 11.11 -9.54
C ASN A 40 -0.51 11.52 -8.46
N VAL A 41 -0.83 10.63 -7.54
CA VAL A 41 -1.71 10.90 -6.41
C VAL A 41 -0.93 10.77 -5.11
N PRO A 42 -1.41 11.36 -4.01
CA PRO A 42 -0.72 11.22 -2.72
C PRO A 42 -0.61 9.77 -2.30
N MET A 43 0.52 9.40 -1.70
CA MET A 43 0.75 8.03 -1.25
C MET A 43 1.51 8.01 0.06
N CYS A 44 1.33 6.93 0.82
CA CYS A 44 2.02 6.72 2.08
C CYS A 44 2.31 5.24 2.28
N VAL A 45 3.17 4.96 3.27
CA VAL A 45 3.47 3.60 3.69
C VAL A 45 2.79 3.36 5.03
N VAL A 46 2.13 2.22 5.17
CA VAL A 46 1.61 1.75 6.47
C VAL A 46 2.22 0.38 6.75
N SER A 47 2.84 0.25 7.91
CA SER A 47 3.61 -0.93 8.26
C SER A 47 3.42 -1.27 9.73
N ASN A 48 3.53 -2.57 10.04
CA ASN A 48 3.61 -3.01 11.43
C ASN A 48 5.00 -2.77 12.02
N GLY A 49 6.01 -2.53 11.18
CA GLY A 49 7.35 -2.24 11.62
C GLY A 49 7.54 -0.78 12.03
N PRO A 50 8.60 -0.47 12.81
CA PRO A 50 8.85 0.91 13.22
C PRO A 50 9.27 1.81 12.07
N VAL A 51 8.99 3.11 12.20
CA VAL A 51 9.29 4.11 11.17
C VAL A 51 10.77 4.10 10.78
N LYS A 52 11.67 3.96 11.76
CA LYS A 52 13.12 3.93 11.48
C LYS A 52 13.51 2.80 10.55
N LYS A 53 12.86 1.65 10.70
CA LYS A 53 13.11 0.49 9.83
C LYS A 53 12.62 0.76 8.41
N MET A 54 11.46 1.37 8.27
CA MET A 54 10.94 1.78 6.97
C MET A 54 11.87 2.77 6.29
N GLN A 55 12.35 3.77 7.03
CA GLN A 55 13.28 4.77 6.50
C GLN A 55 14.58 4.12 6.01
N HIS A 56 15.09 3.17 6.77
CA HIS A 56 16.32 2.47 6.42
C HIS A 56 16.14 1.65 5.13
N SER A 57 15.10 0.83 5.07
CA SER A 57 14.84 -0.04 3.93
C SER A 57 14.57 0.75 2.66
N LEU A 58 13.70 1.75 2.73
CA LEU A 58 13.35 2.57 1.57
C LEU A 58 14.52 3.45 1.14
N GLY A 59 15.31 3.94 2.11
CA GLY A 59 16.50 4.74 1.80
C GLY A 59 17.54 3.97 1.02
N LYS A 60 17.76 2.70 1.36
CA LYS A 60 18.70 1.83 0.64
C LYS A 60 18.31 1.63 -0.81
N LEU A 61 17.03 1.70 -1.11
CA LEU A 61 16.48 1.43 -2.44
C LEU A 61 16.15 2.71 -3.21
N ASN A 62 16.53 3.87 -2.66
CA ASN A 62 16.24 5.17 -3.28
C ASN A 62 14.74 5.39 -3.48
N MET A 63 13.91 4.91 -2.54
CA MET A 63 12.47 5.04 -2.63
C MET A 63 11.87 5.94 -1.54
N LEU A 64 12.68 6.33 -0.55
CA LEU A 64 12.20 7.12 0.58
C LEU A 64 11.64 8.48 0.14
N HIS A 65 12.22 9.06 -0.90
CA HIS A 65 11.79 10.38 -1.40
C HIS A 65 10.36 10.41 -1.94
N TYR A 66 9.78 9.24 -2.25
CA TYR A 66 8.37 9.16 -2.66
C TYR A 66 7.41 9.38 -1.48
N PHE A 67 7.91 9.28 -0.24
CA PHE A 67 7.06 9.29 0.94
C PHE A 67 7.56 10.29 2.00
N PRO A 68 7.71 11.59 1.67
CA PRO A 68 8.20 12.57 2.65
C PRO A 68 7.21 12.69 3.81
N GLU A 69 7.64 12.30 5.01
CA GLU A 69 6.83 12.32 6.23
C GLU A 69 5.52 11.52 6.11
N LYS A 70 5.46 10.54 5.21
CA LYS A 70 4.26 9.76 4.93
C LYS A 70 4.47 8.29 5.28
N LEU A 71 5.15 8.02 6.39
CA LEU A 71 5.39 6.68 6.91
C LEU A 71 4.59 6.51 8.20
N PHE A 72 3.64 5.58 8.20
CA PHE A 72 2.77 5.34 9.36
C PHE A 72 2.99 3.94 9.89
N SER A 73 3.19 3.83 11.20
CA SER A 73 3.52 2.58 11.87
C SER A 73 2.45 2.20 12.89
N GLY A 74 2.22 0.91 13.05
CA GLY A 74 1.41 0.40 14.15
C GLY A 74 1.93 0.85 15.51
N TYR A 75 3.23 1.10 15.64
CA TYR A 75 3.83 1.63 16.88
C TYR A 75 3.32 3.04 17.21
N ASP A 76 2.93 3.83 16.20
CA ASP A 76 2.46 5.20 16.43
C ASP A 76 1.16 5.24 17.23
N ILE A 77 0.32 4.21 17.07
CA ILE A 77 -1.00 4.15 17.68
C ILE A 77 -1.18 2.93 18.58
N GLN A 78 -0.12 2.12 18.73
CA GLN A 78 -0.13 0.87 19.51
C GLN A 78 -1.21 -0.10 19.02
N ARG A 79 -1.45 -0.11 17.71
CA ARG A 79 -2.37 -1.01 17.04
C ARG A 79 -1.79 -1.46 15.70
N TRP A 80 -1.80 -2.75 15.48
CA TRP A 80 -1.14 -3.35 14.31
C TRP A 80 -2.15 -4.08 13.44
N LYS A 81 -1.82 -4.18 12.13
CA LYS A 81 -2.61 -5.00 11.21
C LYS A 81 -2.69 -6.43 11.77
N PRO A 82 -3.84 -7.12 11.72
CA PRO A 82 -5.01 -6.86 10.88
C PRO A 82 -6.04 -5.87 11.45
N ASP A 83 -5.79 -5.22 12.59
CA ASP A 83 -6.68 -4.19 13.11
C ASP A 83 -6.77 -3.05 12.08
N PRO A 84 -7.97 -2.58 11.72
CA PRO A 84 -8.11 -1.50 10.74
C PRO A 84 -7.70 -0.12 11.26
N ALA A 85 -7.39 0.02 12.54
CA ALA A 85 -7.08 1.32 13.13
C ALA A 85 -5.93 2.04 12.43
N LEU A 86 -4.90 1.31 11.99
CA LEU A 86 -3.78 1.92 11.28
C LEU A 86 -4.22 2.53 9.95
N MET A 87 -5.19 1.91 9.27
CA MET A 87 -5.73 2.45 8.02
C MET A 87 -6.48 3.74 8.24
N PHE A 88 -7.31 3.80 9.28
CA PHE A 88 -8.02 5.03 9.65
C PHE A 88 -7.05 6.14 10.06
N HIS A 89 -6.00 5.78 10.80
CA HIS A 89 -4.97 6.72 11.21
C HIS A 89 -4.27 7.34 9.99
N ALA A 90 -3.84 6.52 9.05
CA ALA A 90 -3.17 6.98 7.84
C ALA A 90 -4.08 7.86 6.98
N ALA A 91 -5.33 7.43 6.77
CA ALA A 91 -6.29 8.20 5.99
C ALA A 91 -6.54 9.56 6.60
N LYS A 92 -6.72 9.62 7.93
CA LYS A 92 -6.90 10.87 8.66
C LYS A 92 -5.70 11.79 8.52
N ALA A 93 -4.50 11.25 8.67
CA ALA A 93 -3.25 12.01 8.54
C ALA A 93 -3.08 12.58 7.13
N MET A 94 -3.56 11.87 6.12
CA MET A 94 -3.54 12.31 4.73
C MET A 94 -4.75 13.17 4.35
N ASN A 95 -5.66 13.38 5.30
CA ASN A 95 -6.87 14.21 5.14
C ASN A 95 -7.80 13.71 4.03
N VAL A 96 -8.06 12.41 4.00
CA VAL A 96 -8.99 11.78 3.05
C VAL A 96 -9.86 10.77 3.78
N ASN A 97 -11.04 10.48 3.20
CA ASN A 97 -11.89 9.42 3.69
C ASN A 97 -11.33 8.05 3.32
N VAL A 98 -11.41 7.10 4.23
CA VAL A 98 -10.86 5.76 4.03
C VAL A 98 -11.48 5.06 2.82
N GLU A 99 -12.73 5.31 2.53
CA GLU A 99 -13.42 4.73 1.38
C GLU A 99 -12.91 5.23 0.03
N ASN A 100 -12.15 6.32 0.04
CA ASN A 100 -11.48 6.84 -1.15
C ASN A 100 -10.01 6.38 -1.22
N CYS A 101 -9.64 5.45 -0.37
CA CYS A 101 -8.29 4.91 -0.31
C CYS A 101 -8.20 3.54 -0.98
N ILE A 102 -7.06 3.28 -1.59
CA ILE A 102 -6.74 1.97 -2.16
C ILE A 102 -5.52 1.43 -1.44
N LEU A 103 -5.61 0.18 -1.01
CA LEU A 103 -4.50 -0.53 -0.38
C LEU A 103 -3.87 -1.48 -1.39
N VAL A 104 -2.55 -1.47 -1.47
CA VAL A 104 -1.79 -2.51 -2.16
C VAL A 104 -0.92 -3.21 -1.11
N ASP A 105 -1.13 -4.49 -0.92
CA ASP A 105 -0.48 -5.23 0.17
C ASP A 105 -0.25 -6.68 -0.26
N ASP A 106 0.76 -7.34 0.33
CA ASP A 106 1.06 -8.74 0.04
C ASP A 106 0.84 -9.66 1.24
N SER A 107 0.30 -9.13 2.33
CA SER A 107 0.02 -9.92 3.53
C SER A 107 -1.47 -10.08 3.76
N SER A 108 -1.88 -11.24 4.30
CA SER A 108 -3.27 -11.45 4.66
C SER A 108 -3.73 -10.51 5.76
N ALA A 109 -2.85 -10.20 6.71
CA ALA A 109 -3.15 -9.25 7.78
C ALA A 109 -3.39 -7.85 7.22
N GLY A 110 -2.55 -7.41 6.28
CA GLY A 110 -2.74 -6.11 5.63
C GLY A 110 -4.03 -6.06 4.84
N ALA A 111 -4.30 -7.09 4.04
CA ALA A 111 -5.53 -7.16 3.27
C ALA A 111 -6.77 -7.11 4.17
N GLN A 112 -6.76 -7.87 5.26
CA GLN A 112 -7.88 -7.89 6.20
C GLN A 112 -8.12 -6.51 6.82
N SER A 113 -7.05 -5.80 7.19
CA SER A 113 -7.21 -4.46 7.76
C SER A 113 -7.81 -3.48 6.75
N GLY A 114 -7.46 -3.62 5.47
CA GLY A 114 -8.05 -2.80 4.41
C GLY A 114 -9.52 -3.11 4.20
N ILE A 115 -9.87 -4.40 4.17
CA ILE A 115 -11.26 -4.85 4.05
C ILE A 115 -12.10 -4.28 5.20
N ASP A 116 -11.63 -4.44 6.43
CA ASP A 116 -12.35 -4.01 7.62
C ASP A 116 -12.46 -2.48 7.71
N ALA A 117 -11.54 -1.76 7.09
CA ALA A 117 -11.59 -0.30 7.01
C ALA A 117 -12.50 0.20 5.88
N GLY A 118 -12.94 -0.68 4.97
CA GLY A 118 -13.79 -0.29 3.85
C GLY A 118 -13.04 0.16 2.61
N MET A 119 -11.77 -0.23 2.49
CA MET A 119 -10.93 0.13 1.34
C MET A 119 -11.04 -0.89 0.20
N GLU A 120 -10.75 -0.42 -1.02
CA GLU A 120 -10.45 -1.33 -2.11
C GLU A 120 -9.04 -1.87 -1.89
N VAL A 121 -8.88 -3.19 -1.99
CA VAL A 121 -7.61 -3.87 -1.72
C VAL A 121 -7.10 -4.55 -2.98
N PHE A 122 -5.86 -4.25 -3.34
CA PHE A 122 -5.14 -4.94 -4.41
C PHE A 122 -4.10 -5.83 -3.74
N TYR A 123 -4.37 -7.12 -3.73
CA TYR A 123 -3.58 -8.10 -2.99
C TYR A 123 -2.52 -8.74 -3.90
N PHE A 124 -1.25 -8.47 -3.58
CA PHE A 124 -0.12 -9.03 -4.31
C PHE A 124 0.11 -10.48 -3.85
N CYS A 125 -0.13 -11.42 -4.75
CA CYS A 125 -0.05 -12.85 -4.47
C CYS A 125 0.80 -13.52 -5.55
N ALA A 126 2.11 -13.28 -5.52
CA ALA A 126 3.04 -13.84 -6.50
C ALA A 126 3.50 -15.25 -6.12
N ASP A 127 3.48 -15.59 -4.83
CA ASP A 127 3.90 -16.92 -4.37
C ASP A 127 2.76 -17.91 -4.61
N PRO A 128 3.00 -19.01 -5.37
CA PRO A 128 1.97 -20.01 -5.64
C PRO A 128 1.49 -20.75 -4.38
N HIS A 129 2.24 -20.68 -3.27
CA HIS A 129 1.83 -21.28 -2.01
C HIS A 129 0.88 -20.40 -1.21
N ASN A 130 0.76 -19.12 -1.56
CA ASN A 130 -0.20 -18.23 -0.94
C ASN A 130 -1.57 -18.39 -1.59
N LYS A 131 -2.61 -18.35 -0.76
CA LYS A 131 -3.97 -18.45 -1.26
C LYS A 131 -4.53 -17.08 -1.58
N PRO A 132 -5.19 -16.90 -2.74
CA PRO A 132 -5.88 -15.66 -3.02
C PRO A 132 -7.00 -15.41 -2.01
N ILE A 133 -7.28 -14.15 -1.77
CA ILE A 133 -8.37 -13.75 -0.88
C ILE A 133 -9.60 -13.46 -1.75
N VAL A 134 -10.69 -14.17 -1.50
CA VAL A 134 -11.93 -13.97 -2.24
C VAL A 134 -12.85 -13.04 -1.46
N HIS A 135 -12.98 -11.81 -1.95
CA HIS A 135 -13.83 -10.79 -1.33
C HIS A 135 -14.20 -9.75 -2.40
N PRO A 136 -15.41 -9.16 -2.36
CA PRO A 136 -15.84 -8.19 -3.37
C PRO A 136 -14.90 -6.99 -3.52
N LYS A 137 -14.22 -6.59 -2.46
CA LYS A 137 -13.30 -5.44 -2.48
C LYS A 137 -11.84 -5.81 -2.70
N VAL A 138 -11.55 -7.08 -2.95
CA VAL A 138 -10.17 -7.55 -3.15
C VAL A 138 -9.96 -7.96 -4.59
N THR A 139 -8.92 -7.38 -5.20
CA THR A 139 -8.42 -7.79 -6.51
C THR A 139 -7.03 -8.39 -6.31
N THR A 140 -6.85 -9.64 -6.70
CA THR A 140 -5.56 -10.32 -6.60
C THR A 140 -4.75 -10.10 -7.87
N PHE A 141 -3.47 -9.83 -7.72
CA PHE A 141 -2.56 -9.68 -8.85
C PHE A 141 -1.21 -10.29 -8.51
N THR A 142 -0.38 -10.54 -9.52
CA THR A 142 0.88 -11.28 -9.38
C THR A 142 2.11 -10.47 -9.73
N GLU A 143 1.94 -9.35 -10.43
CA GLU A 143 3.06 -8.49 -10.83
C GLU A 143 2.66 -7.02 -10.66
N LEU A 144 3.58 -6.20 -10.11
CA LEU A 144 3.30 -4.78 -9.90
C LEU A 144 2.97 -4.05 -11.20
N ALA A 145 3.55 -4.48 -12.31
CA ALA A 145 3.29 -3.88 -13.62
C ALA A 145 1.83 -4.00 -14.07
N GLN A 146 1.06 -4.89 -13.47
CA GLN A 146 -0.37 -5.06 -13.78
C GLN A 146 -1.25 -3.95 -13.21
N LEU A 147 -0.78 -3.28 -12.14
CA LEU A 147 -1.61 -2.32 -11.42
C LEU A 147 -2.10 -1.14 -12.25
N PRO A 148 -1.25 -0.47 -13.05
CA PRO A 148 -1.74 0.66 -13.84
C PRO A 148 -2.93 0.30 -14.74
N ALA A 149 -2.89 -0.87 -15.39
CA ALA A 149 -3.99 -1.31 -16.24
C ALA A 149 -5.24 -1.64 -15.44
N LEU A 150 -5.09 -2.26 -14.27
CA LEU A 150 -6.20 -2.58 -13.38
C LEU A 150 -6.90 -1.31 -12.89
N TRP A 151 -6.14 -0.29 -12.54
CA TRP A 151 -6.69 0.98 -12.09
C TRP A 151 -7.37 1.74 -13.23
N LYS A 152 -6.75 1.75 -14.39
CA LYS A 152 -7.30 2.39 -15.58
C LYS A 152 -8.63 1.74 -16.00
N ALA A 153 -8.73 0.42 -15.88
CA ALA A 153 -9.96 -0.31 -16.18
C ALA A 153 -11.12 0.10 -15.26
N ARG A 154 -10.82 0.61 -14.07
CA ARG A 154 -11.80 1.15 -13.12
C ARG A 154 -12.11 2.63 -13.36
N GLY A 155 -11.47 3.27 -14.33
CA GLY A 155 -11.62 4.69 -14.58
C GLY A 155 -10.86 5.58 -13.61
N TRP A 156 -9.92 5.02 -12.86
CA TRP A 156 -9.14 5.77 -11.88
C TRP A 156 -7.90 6.40 -12.52
N LYS A 157 -7.68 7.68 -12.23
CA LYS A 157 -6.54 8.44 -12.77
C LYS A 157 -5.41 8.48 -11.75
N ILE A 158 -4.82 7.33 -11.47
CA ILE A 158 -3.79 7.18 -10.44
C ILE A 158 -2.38 7.31 -11.03
N THR A 159 -2.17 6.79 -12.24
CA THR A 159 -0.87 6.84 -12.90
C THR A 159 -0.88 7.82 -14.07
N ARG A 160 0.32 8.34 -14.36
CA ARG A 160 0.55 9.22 -15.50
C ARG A 160 0.49 8.48 -16.82
#